data_959109a5c60102a99b241c183823d9d3
#
_entry.id   959109a5c60102a99b241c183823d9d3
#
_cell.length_a   1.000
_cell.length_b   1.000
_cell.length_c   1.000
_cell.angle_alpha   90.00
_cell.angle_beta   90.00
_cell.angle_gamma   90.00
#
_symmetry.space_group_name_H-M   'P 1'
#
loop_
_entity.id
_entity.type
_entity.pdbx_description
1 polymer ?
#
loop_
_entity_poly.entity_id
_entity_poly.type
_entity_poly.pdbx_seq_one_letter_code
_entity_poly.pdbx_strand_id
1 'polypeptide(L)'
;MVAMGRALMSRPRLLLMDEPSMGLSPALVQQNFQIIKEVHESGVAVLMVEQNVSMALSIADRGYVLSTGEIVLDGTAADLLRSEDLKQAYLGR
;
A
#
# COMPACT_ATOMS: atom_id res chain seq x y z
N MET A 1 -6.35 13.62 5.51
CA MET A 1 -7.54 12.75 5.39
C MET A 1 -8.73 13.41 4.69
N VAL A 2 -8.70 14.75 4.54
CA VAL A 2 -9.78 15.45 3.82
C VAL A 2 -9.90 14.95 2.37
N ALA A 3 -8.77 14.76 1.69
CA ALA A 3 -8.78 14.29 0.30
C ALA A 3 -9.38 12.88 0.18
N MET A 4 -9.08 11.98 1.12
CA MET A 4 -9.65 10.64 1.12
C MET A 4 -11.15 10.69 1.40
N GLY A 5 -11.59 11.53 2.34
CA GLY A 5 -13.00 11.69 2.63
C GLY A 5 -13.80 12.16 1.42
N ARG A 6 -13.25 13.10 0.66
CA ARG A 6 -13.89 13.57 -0.58
C ARG A 6 -13.97 12.46 -1.61
N ALA A 7 -12.90 11.68 -1.77
CA ALA A 7 -12.90 10.55 -2.70
C ALA A 7 -13.96 9.52 -2.33
N LEU A 8 -14.12 9.23 -1.04
CA LEU A 8 -15.12 8.28 -0.56
C LEU A 8 -16.54 8.79 -0.78
N MET A 9 -16.76 10.10 -0.64
CA MET A 9 -18.08 10.69 -0.88
C MET A 9 -18.52 10.56 -2.34
N SER A 10 -17.58 10.46 -3.27
CA SER A 10 -17.90 10.25 -4.68
C SER A 10 -18.20 8.79 -5.02
N ARG A 11 -18.08 7.87 -4.05
CA ARG A 11 -18.31 6.43 -4.19
C ARG A 11 -17.52 5.84 -5.36
N PRO A 12 -16.18 5.93 -5.34
CA PRO A 12 -15.36 5.44 -6.44
C PRO A 12 -15.37 3.92 -6.49
N ARG A 13 -15.14 3.38 -7.69
CA ARG A 13 -14.84 1.94 -7.85
C ARG A 13 -13.37 1.64 -7.64
N LEU A 14 -12.53 2.63 -7.85
CA LEU A 14 -11.07 2.53 -7.72
C LEU A 14 -10.55 3.77 -7.01
N LEU A 15 -9.76 3.55 -5.98
CA LEU A 15 -9.08 4.62 -5.26
C LEU A 15 -7.59 4.52 -5.56
N LEU A 16 -7.01 5.62 -6.07
CA LEU A 16 -5.57 5.70 -6.34
C LEU A 16 -4.91 6.50 -5.24
N MET A 17 -3.83 5.96 -4.68
CA MET A 17 -3.08 6.63 -3.61
C MET A 17 -1.59 6.63 -3.91
N ASP A 18 -0.96 7.79 -3.79
CA ASP A 18 0.47 7.96 -4.05
C ASP A 18 1.17 8.28 -2.74
N GLU A 19 1.94 7.32 -2.27
CA GLU A 19 2.74 7.40 -1.05
C GLU A 19 1.93 7.95 0.15
N PRO A 20 0.87 7.24 0.56
CA PRO A 20 -0.02 7.75 1.61
C PRO A 20 0.65 7.90 2.98
N SER A 21 1.82 7.29 3.19
CA SER A 21 2.54 7.43 4.47
C SER A 21 3.51 8.61 4.49
N MET A 22 3.78 9.23 3.33
CA MET A 22 4.80 10.26 3.23
C MET A 22 4.45 11.49 4.08
N GLY A 23 5.40 11.92 4.90
CA GLY A 23 5.26 13.13 5.71
C GLY A 23 4.38 12.96 6.95
N LEU A 24 3.89 11.76 7.25
CA LEU A 24 3.04 11.52 8.39
C LEU A 24 3.83 10.96 9.58
N SER A 25 3.37 11.28 10.80
CA SER A 25 3.89 10.64 12.00
C SER A 25 3.51 9.16 12.02
N PRO A 26 4.24 8.31 12.80
CA PRO A 26 3.91 6.88 12.86
C PRO A 26 2.46 6.59 13.25
N ALA A 27 1.90 7.37 14.17
CA ALA A 27 0.51 7.17 14.59
C ALA A 27 -0.48 7.48 13.46
N LEU A 28 -0.21 8.56 12.71
CA LEU A 28 -1.05 8.94 11.56
C LEU A 28 -0.90 7.95 10.42
N VAL A 29 0.30 7.38 10.22
CA VAL A 29 0.51 6.33 9.23
C VAL A 29 -0.39 5.14 9.53
N GLN A 30 -0.40 4.67 10.76
CA GLN A 30 -1.22 3.52 11.15
C GLN A 30 -2.71 3.80 10.94
N GLN A 31 -3.18 4.98 11.34
CA GLN A 31 -4.57 5.38 11.13
C GLN A 31 -4.93 5.41 9.66
N ASN A 32 -4.04 5.96 8.85
CA ASN A 32 -4.26 6.08 7.42
C ASN A 32 -4.36 4.72 6.76
N PHE A 33 -3.45 3.81 7.09
CA PHE A 33 -3.48 2.46 6.52
C PHE A 33 -4.69 1.66 7.01
N GLN A 34 -5.14 1.88 8.24
CA GLN A 34 -6.36 1.24 8.73
C GLN A 34 -7.58 1.70 7.93
N ILE A 35 -7.66 2.99 7.61
CA ILE A 35 -8.75 3.53 6.81
C ILE A 35 -8.70 2.96 5.39
N ILE A 36 -7.51 2.86 4.80
CA ILE A 36 -7.34 2.26 3.46
C ILE A 36 -7.82 0.82 3.45
N LYS A 37 -7.47 0.06 4.48
CA LYS A 37 -7.90 -1.32 4.61
C LYS A 37 -9.42 -1.43 4.69
N GLU A 38 -10.05 -0.58 5.48
CA GLU A 38 -11.51 -0.56 5.62
C GLU A 38 -12.20 -0.20 4.30
N VAL A 39 -11.65 0.76 3.58
CA VAL A 39 -12.16 1.15 2.26
C VAL A 39 -12.11 -0.05 1.30
N HIS A 40 -10.99 -0.77 1.29
CA HIS A 40 -10.84 -1.93 0.43
C HIS A 40 -11.83 -3.04 0.83
N GLU A 41 -12.00 -3.27 2.11
CA GLU A 41 -12.93 -4.28 2.61
C GLU A 41 -14.39 -3.94 2.29
N SER A 42 -14.68 -2.66 2.06
CA SER A 42 -16.03 -2.23 1.67
C SER A 42 -16.33 -2.43 0.18
N GLY A 43 -15.36 -2.93 -0.59
CA GLY A 43 -15.55 -3.26 -2.00
C GLY A 43 -14.89 -2.30 -2.99
N VAL A 44 -14.12 -1.34 -2.49
CA VAL A 44 -13.38 -0.40 -3.35
C VAL A 44 -12.03 -1.01 -3.69
N ALA A 45 -11.68 -1.07 -4.97
CA ALA A 45 -10.33 -1.46 -5.38
C ALA A 45 -9.37 -0.32 -5.06
N VAL A 46 -8.22 -0.65 -4.48
CA VAL A 46 -7.21 0.33 -4.12
C VAL A 46 -5.90 0.02 -4.83
N LEU A 47 -5.37 0.99 -5.55
CA LEU A 47 -4.02 0.93 -6.11
C LEU A 47 -3.17 1.96 -5.36
N MET A 48 -2.11 1.49 -4.75
CA MET A 48 -1.29 2.32 -3.88
C MET A 48 0.17 2.21 -4.29
N VAL A 49 0.84 3.35 -4.41
CA VAL A 49 2.30 3.43 -4.59
C VAL A 49 2.89 3.80 -3.25
N GLU A 50 3.80 2.99 -2.72
CA GLU A 50 4.32 3.19 -1.38
C GLU A 50 5.75 2.72 -1.27
N GLN A 51 6.61 3.51 -0.61
CA GLN A 51 7.99 3.12 -0.31
C GLN A 51 8.08 2.31 0.98
N ASN A 52 7.12 2.45 1.86
CA ASN A 52 7.07 1.65 3.08
C ASN A 52 6.51 0.26 2.75
N VAL A 53 7.41 -0.63 2.36
CA VAL A 53 7.06 -1.93 1.81
C VAL A 53 6.29 -2.79 2.82
N SER A 54 6.76 -2.85 4.05
CA SER A 54 6.11 -3.70 5.06
C SER A 54 4.70 -3.24 5.38
N MET A 55 4.48 -1.92 5.47
CA MET A 55 3.13 -1.39 5.69
C MET A 55 2.22 -1.66 4.50
N ALA A 56 2.71 -1.42 3.28
CA ALA A 56 1.92 -1.66 2.08
C ALA A 56 1.50 -3.13 1.97
N LEU A 57 2.44 -4.05 2.18
CA LEU A 57 2.15 -5.48 2.07
C LEU A 57 1.27 -5.99 3.20
N SER A 58 1.23 -5.29 4.34
CA SER A 58 0.39 -5.72 5.45
C SER A 58 -1.11 -5.61 5.14
N ILE A 59 -1.49 -4.77 4.18
CA ILE A 59 -2.89 -4.57 3.81
C ILE A 59 -3.18 -4.91 2.34
N ALA A 60 -2.16 -5.19 1.55
CA ALA A 60 -2.34 -5.46 0.12
C ALA A 60 -2.67 -6.93 -0.14
N ASP A 61 -3.35 -7.19 -1.25
CA ASP A 61 -3.57 -8.55 -1.75
C ASP A 61 -2.40 -8.97 -2.63
N ARG A 62 -1.93 -8.07 -3.49
CA ARG A 62 -0.82 -8.29 -4.40
C ARG A 62 0.10 -7.09 -4.40
N GLY A 63 1.36 -7.34 -4.74
CA GLY A 63 2.34 -6.29 -4.88
C GLY A 63 3.19 -6.44 -6.12
N TYR A 64 3.71 -5.31 -6.58
CA TYR A 64 4.66 -5.23 -7.68
C TYR A 64 5.82 -4.38 -7.20
N VAL A 65 7.03 -4.92 -7.27
CA VAL A 65 8.23 -4.20 -6.87
C VAL A 65 8.91 -3.68 -8.12
N LEU A 66 9.09 -2.36 -8.17
CA LEU A 66 9.72 -1.71 -9.32
C LEU A 66 11.12 -1.25 -8.95
N SER A 67 12.03 -1.40 -9.90
CA SER A 67 13.39 -0.89 -9.79
C SER A 67 13.77 -0.32 -11.16
N THR A 68 14.15 0.95 -11.18
CA THR A 68 14.57 1.65 -12.40
C THR A 68 13.51 1.54 -13.51
N GLY A 69 12.24 1.65 -13.13
CA GLY A 69 11.12 1.62 -14.09
C GLY A 69 10.71 0.22 -14.54
N GLU A 70 11.31 -0.82 -14.00
CA GLU A 70 10.97 -2.20 -14.36
C GLU A 70 10.40 -2.95 -13.17
N ILE A 71 9.45 -3.86 -13.43
CA ILE A 71 8.94 -4.76 -12.41
C ILE A 71 9.96 -5.87 -12.19
N VAL A 72 10.52 -5.93 -10.99
CA VAL A 72 11.54 -6.93 -10.65
C VAL A 72 10.99 -8.07 -9.81
N LEU A 73 9.88 -7.83 -9.09
CA LEU A 73 9.19 -8.85 -8.30
C LEU A 73 7.70 -8.59 -8.39
N ASP A 74 6.90 -9.66 -8.44
CA ASP A 74 5.46 -9.54 -8.28
C ASP A 74 4.93 -10.80 -7.61
N GLY A 75 3.73 -10.70 -7.05
CA GLY A 75 3.09 -11.82 -6.40
C GLY A 75 2.06 -11.39 -5.38
N THR A 76 1.52 -12.37 -4.67
CA THR A 76 0.65 -12.07 -3.53
C THR A 76 1.46 -11.41 -2.44
N ALA A 77 0.79 -10.64 -1.58
CA ALA A 77 1.46 -10.00 -0.45
C ALA A 77 2.12 -11.04 0.45
N ALA A 78 1.46 -12.18 0.67
CA ALA A 78 2.01 -13.26 1.49
C ALA A 78 3.31 -13.81 0.90
N ASP A 79 3.35 -14.04 -0.41
CA ASP A 79 4.56 -14.53 -1.08
C ASP A 79 5.69 -13.52 -1.03
N LEU A 80 5.37 -12.24 -1.24
CA LEU A 80 6.38 -11.18 -1.21
C LEU A 80 6.96 -11.01 0.20
N LEU A 81 6.14 -11.12 1.22
CA LEU A 81 6.61 -11.03 2.60
C LEU A 81 7.57 -12.18 2.98
N ARG A 82 7.47 -13.31 2.30
CA ARG A 82 8.38 -14.45 2.50
C ARG A 82 9.60 -14.41 1.58
N SER A 83 9.65 -13.50 0.63
CA SER A 83 10.74 -13.42 -0.33
C SER A 83 12.03 -12.95 0.35
N GLU A 84 13.10 -13.74 0.23
CA GLU A 84 14.41 -13.34 0.76
C GLU A 84 14.98 -12.15 -0.01
N ASP A 85 14.77 -12.10 -1.32
CA ASP A 85 15.24 -10.99 -2.14
C ASP A 85 14.59 -9.68 -1.68
N LEU A 86 13.29 -9.70 -1.42
CA LEU A 86 12.58 -8.52 -0.93
C LEU A 86 13.06 -8.13 0.46
N LYS A 87 13.21 -9.10 1.35
CA LYS A 87 13.66 -8.83 2.72
C LYS A 87 15.05 -8.17 2.73
N GLN A 88 15.98 -8.68 1.94
CA GLN A 88 17.32 -8.13 1.87
C GLN A 88 17.35 -6.75 1.24
N ALA A 89 16.59 -6.54 0.17
CA ALA A 89 16.64 -5.30 -0.58
C ALA A 89 15.83 -4.17 0.06
N TYR A 90 14.69 -4.48 0.66
CA TYR A 90 13.71 -3.46 1.05
C TYR A 90 13.27 -3.51 2.51
N LEU A 91 13.38 -4.65 3.17
CA LEU A 91 12.93 -4.79 4.55
C LEU A 91 14.09 -4.77 5.55
N GLY A 92 15.31 -4.65 5.09
CA GLY A 92 16.49 -4.55 5.95
C GLY A 92 16.83 -5.83 6.71
N ARG A 93 16.45 -6.96 6.20
CA ARG A 93 16.67 -8.27 6.86
C ARG A 93 17.55 -9.17 6.03
#